data_c7ac5e6b056829ce803647d67f830823
#
_entry.id   c7ac5e6b056829ce803647d67f830823
#
_cell.length_a   1.000
_cell.length_b   1.000
_cell.length_c   1.000
_cell.angle_alpha   90.00
_cell.angle_beta   90.00
_cell.angle_gamma   90.00
#
_symmetry.space_group_name_H-M   'P 1'
#
loop_
_entity.id
_entity.type
_entity.pdbx_description
1 polymer ?
#
loop_
_entity_poly.entity_id
_entity_poly.type
_entity_poly.pdbx_seq_one_letter_code
_entity_poly.pdbx_strand_id
1 'polypeptide(L)'
;MTGGAEAVRGGIRFDRVSVAYGGSIVLDGLDLTVEPGEVMALLGPSGSGKTTALRAVAGFVRPASGRVFIGGRDVTALPPHRRGIGMVVQQYALFPHLRVQDNVAFGLGARKADKAEIPARVTEALELVGMAAYARRYPRELSGGQQQRVAIARALAIRPGVLLLDEPLSALDAQLRSGMLTELARLHRELPDVSILYVTHDQVEALTLADRIAVMDRARLRDCGTPQELYRRPRTEFTASFVGNANLLPVTVAEPAGTVEFAGRALAVPTGSVAGGATATLCVRPHLVGLGDGPNALAGTVAEVQWRGSTHRLYVDVDGHRVKADVRELRVTPALGDADWSDIGAHLDTYVDAWKSATGS
;
A
#
# COMPACT_ATOMS: atom_id res chain seq x y z
N MET A 1 -1.68 -42.47 -17.83
CA MET A 1 -1.92 -41.80 -16.54
C MET A 1 -1.54 -40.34 -16.72
N THR A 2 -2.52 -39.56 -17.15
CA THR A 2 -2.38 -38.12 -17.38
C THR A 2 -2.50 -37.44 -16.04
N GLY A 3 -1.34 -37.08 -15.44
CA GLY A 3 -1.31 -36.19 -14.28
C GLY A 3 -1.72 -34.77 -14.72
N GLY A 4 -3.00 -34.44 -14.60
CA GLY A 4 -3.46 -33.07 -14.69
C GLY A 4 -2.68 -32.24 -13.66
N ALA A 5 -1.96 -31.22 -14.14
CA ALA A 5 -1.38 -30.22 -13.26
C ALA A 5 -2.55 -29.54 -12.54
N GLU A 6 -2.75 -29.92 -11.28
CA GLU A 6 -3.67 -29.26 -10.37
C GLU A 6 -3.27 -27.77 -10.36
N ALA A 7 -4.16 -26.91 -10.87
CA ALA A 7 -3.92 -25.47 -10.87
C ALA A 7 -3.62 -25.07 -9.44
N VAL A 8 -2.42 -24.56 -9.19
CA VAL A 8 -2.01 -24.08 -7.87
C VAL A 8 -3.02 -22.98 -7.51
N ARG A 9 -3.96 -23.29 -6.61
CA ARG A 9 -4.91 -22.30 -6.10
C ARG A 9 -4.09 -21.15 -5.52
N GLY A 10 -4.39 -19.92 -5.90
CA GLY A 10 -3.76 -18.71 -5.38
C GLY A 10 -3.83 -18.66 -3.84
N GLY A 11 -3.37 -17.56 -3.30
CA GLY A 11 -3.34 -17.32 -1.86
C GLY A 11 -1.96 -17.55 -1.25
N ILE A 12 -1.65 -16.69 -0.28
CA ILE A 12 -0.38 -16.71 0.48
C ILE A 12 -0.72 -16.67 1.96
N ARG A 13 -0.03 -17.47 2.77
CA ARG A 13 -0.10 -17.32 4.23
C ARG A 13 1.29 -17.28 4.82
N PHE A 14 1.53 -16.23 5.58
CA PHE A 14 2.64 -16.11 6.50
C PHE A 14 2.17 -16.57 7.88
N ASP A 15 2.84 -17.55 8.46
CA ASP A 15 2.57 -18.07 9.79
C ASP A 15 3.76 -17.70 10.68
N ARG A 16 3.66 -16.56 11.38
CA ARG A 16 4.66 -15.98 12.28
C ARG A 16 6.08 -15.95 11.70
N VAL A 17 6.18 -15.44 10.48
CA VAL A 17 7.44 -15.43 9.74
C VAL A 17 8.37 -14.35 10.28
N SER A 18 9.58 -14.76 10.69
CA SER A 18 10.66 -13.84 11.07
C SER A 18 11.88 -14.05 10.17
N VAL A 19 12.53 -12.92 9.84
CA VAL A 19 13.77 -12.92 9.06
C VAL A 19 14.80 -12.02 9.74
N ALA A 20 16.03 -12.50 9.84
CA ALA A 20 17.15 -11.74 10.39
C ALA A 20 18.36 -11.80 9.45
N TYR A 21 19.12 -10.70 9.39
CA TYR A 21 20.41 -10.60 8.71
C TYR A 21 21.47 -10.10 9.68
N GLY A 22 22.56 -10.86 9.83
CA GLY A 22 23.67 -10.44 10.70
C GLY A 22 23.25 -10.13 12.13
N GLY A 23 22.24 -10.83 12.67
CA GLY A 23 21.69 -10.58 14.00
C GLY A 23 20.60 -9.50 14.08
N SER A 24 20.39 -8.73 13.02
CA SER A 24 19.31 -7.70 12.99
C SER A 24 18.02 -8.29 12.44
N ILE A 25 16.93 -8.15 13.19
CA ILE A 25 15.60 -8.59 12.77
C ILE A 25 15.04 -7.57 11.77
N VAL A 26 14.72 -8.04 10.55
CA VAL A 26 14.15 -7.22 9.46
C VAL A 26 12.70 -7.59 9.14
N LEU A 27 12.21 -8.70 9.68
CA LEU A 27 10.82 -9.11 9.69
C LEU A 27 10.57 -9.87 11.00
N ASP A 28 9.60 -9.45 11.78
CA ASP A 28 9.37 -9.95 13.13
C ASP A 28 7.94 -10.51 13.27
N GLY A 29 7.83 -11.83 13.26
CA GLY A 29 6.61 -12.56 13.52
C GLY A 29 5.44 -12.21 12.59
N LEU A 30 5.70 -11.96 11.29
CA LEU A 30 4.63 -11.60 10.35
C LEU A 30 3.60 -12.72 10.27
N ASP A 31 2.36 -12.40 10.64
CA ASP A 31 1.17 -13.22 10.45
C ASP A 31 0.21 -12.51 9.51
N LEU A 32 0.06 -13.02 8.29
CA LEU A 32 -0.71 -12.36 7.24
C LEU A 32 -1.24 -13.40 6.24
N THR A 33 -2.50 -13.27 5.86
CA THR A 33 -3.11 -14.09 4.81
C THR A 33 -3.53 -13.20 3.64
N VAL A 34 -3.15 -13.61 2.44
CA VAL A 34 -3.65 -13.12 1.15
C VAL A 34 -4.56 -14.19 0.60
N GLU A 35 -5.81 -13.85 0.41
CA GLU A 35 -6.81 -14.80 -0.09
C GLU A 35 -6.59 -15.14 -1.58
N PRO A 36 -7.12 -16.29 -2.06
CA PRO A 36 -7.08 -16.59 -3.49
C PRO A 36 -7.75 -15.49 -4.32
N GLY A 37 -7.04 -14.99 -5.35
CA GLY A 37 -7.54 -13.93 -6.23
C GLY A 37 -7.45 -12.51 -5.63
N GLU A 38 -6.95 -12.34 -4.41
CA GLU A 38 -6.84 -11.04 -3.75
C GLU A 38 -5.60 -10.25 -4.20
N VAL A 39 -5.74 -8.93 -4.29
CA VAL A 39 -4.62 -7.98 -4.34
C VAL A 39 -4.33 -7.47 -2.93
N MET A 40 -3.23 -7.93 -2.35
CA MET A 40 -2.73 -7.44 -1.07
C MET A 40 -1.56 -6.49 -1.29
N ALA A 41 -1.68 -5.23 -0.86
CA ALA A 41 -0.56 -4.30 -0.84
C ALA A 41 0.19 -4.36 0.49
N LEU A 42 1.52 -4.50 0.44
CA LEU A 42 2.39 -4.23 1.58
C LEU A 42 2.83 -2.77 1.52
N LEU A 43 2.34 -1.96 2.43
CA LEU A 43 2.56 -0.51 2.48
C LEU A 43 3.35 -0.16 3.74
N GLY A 44 4.28 0.80 3.65
CA GLY A 44 5.06 1.27 4.81
C GLY A 44 6.31 2.03 4.40
N PRO A 45 7.02 2.66 5.34
CA PRO A 45 8.26 3.38 5.07
C PRO A 45 9.38 2.45 4.59
N SER A 46 10.44 3.04 4.05
CA SER A 46 11.65 2.29 3.69
C SER A 46 12.23 1.57 4.90
N GLY A 47 12.69 0.33 4.71
CA GLY A 47 13.23 -0.49 5.81
C GLY A 47 12.18 -1.15 6.73
N SER A 48 10.87 -1.03 6.46
CA SER A 48 9.83 -1.66 7.28
C SER A 48 9.67 -3.19 7.09
N GLY A 49 10.43 -3.81 6.17
CA GLY A 49 10.42 -5.27 5.96
C GLY A 49 9.61 -5.76 4.77
N LYS A 50 8.93 -4.90 4.00
CA LYS A 50 8.05 -5.26 2.85
C LYS A 50 8.74 -6.13 1.80
N THR A 51 9.86 -5.65 1.24
CA THR A 51 10.63 -6.40 0.24
C THR A 51 11.18 -7.71 0.81
N THR A 52 11.50 -7.74 2.12
CA THR A 52 11.92 -8.98 2.80
C THR A 52 10.78 -9.98 2.89
N ALA A 53 9.56 -9.55 3.22
CA ALA A 53 8.37 -10.40 3.22
C ALA A 53 8.11 -10.96 1.82
N LEU A 54 8.15 -10.13 0.78
CA LEU A 54 7.99 -10.56 -0.61
C LEU A 54 9.08 -11.57 -1.01
N ARG A 55 10.35 -11.30 -0.67
CA ARG A 55 11.47 -12.22 -0.95
C ARG A 55 11.36 -13.54 -0.18
N ALA A 56 10.77 -13.55 1.02
CA ALA A 56 10.48 -14.78 1.76
C ALA A 56 9.43 -15.63 1.03
N VAL A 57 8.36 -15.03 0.45
CA VAL A 57 7.40 -15.74 -0.42
C VAL A 57 8.09 -16.23 -1.70
N ALA A 58 8.92 -15.38 -2.31
CA ALA A 58 9.63 -15.74 -3.54
C ALA A 58 10.66 -16.87 -3.35
N GLY A 59 11.12 -17.09 -2.10
CA GLY A 59 12.14 -18.10 -1.78
C GLY A 59 13.58 -17.64 -1.97
N PHE A 60 13.79 -16.33 -2.11
CA PHE A 60 15.13 -15.73 -2.12
C PHE A 60 15.70 -15.54 -0.72
N VAL A 61 14.82 -15.55 0.28
CA VAL A 61 15.19 -15.44 1.69
C VAL A 61 14.53 -16.58 2.44
N ARG A 62 15.30 -17.30 3.25
CA ARG A 62 14.78 -18.32 4.14
C ARG A 62 14.41 -17.67 5.48
N PRO A 63 13.18 -17.84 5.97
CA PRO A 63 12.80 -17.41 7.31
C PRO A 63 13.69 -18.03 8.39
N ALA A 64 14.03 -17.25 9.42
CA ALA A 64 14.69 -17.73 10.62
C ALA A 64 13.71 -18.52 11.50
N SER A 65 12.42 -18.12 11.49
CA SER A 65 11.32 -18.84 12.14
C SER A 65 10.01 -18.61 11.38
N GLY A 66 9.00 -19.43 11.69
CA GLY A 66 7.71 -19.39 11.01
C GLY A 66 7.71 -20.12 9.67
N ARG A 67 6.58 -20.07 8.97
CA ARG A 67 6.37 -20.79 7.70
C ARG A 67 5.65 -19.93 6.68
N VAL A 68 5.94 -20.20 5.40
CA VAL A 68 5.27 -19.58 4.25
C VAL A 68 4.49 -20.64 3.48
N PHE A 69 3.22 -20.36 3.20
CA PHE A 69 2.36 -21.24 2.42
C PHE A 69 1.90 -20.54 1.15
N ILE A 70 1.79 -21.28 0.05
CA ILE A 70 1.18 -20.84 -1.21
C ILE A 70 0.16 -21.91 -1.64
N GLY A 71 -1.10 -21.49 -1.84
CA GLY A 71 -2.19 -22.40 -2.16
C GLY A 71 -2.35 -23.54 -1.14
N GLY A 72 -2.14 -23.22 0.14
CA GLY A 72 -2.19 -24.21 1.25
C GLY A 72 -0.96 -25.10 1.41
N ARG A 73 -0.02 -25.07 0.45
CA ARG A 73 1.21 -25.88 0.49
C ARG A 73 2.33 -25.12 1.22
N ASP A 74 3.01 -25.78 2.16
CA ASP A 74 4.22 -25.24 2.77
C ASP A 74 5.35 -25.14 1.72
N VAL A 75 5.83 -23.93 1.46
CA VAL A 75 6.89 -23.64 0.51
C VAL A 75 8.17 -23.12 1.17
N THR A 76 8.23 -23.11 2.50
CA THR A 76 9.29 -22.47 3.29
C THR A 76 10.69 -22.94 2.86
N ALA A 77 10.86 -24.23 2.66
CA ALA A 77 12.14 -24.82 2.26
C ALA A 77 12.33 -24.94 0.73
N LEU A 78 11.31 -24.61 -0.07
CA LEU A 78 11.39 -24.76 -1.52
C LEU A 78 12.17 -23.61 -2.16
N PRO A 79 13.03 -23.91 -3.16
CA PRO A 79 13.73 -22.91 -3.94
C PRO A 79 12.73 -22.14 -4.85
N PRO A 80 13.06 -20.91 -5.30
CA PRO A 80 12.14 -20.03 -6.06
C PRO A 80 11.45 -20.70 -7.24
N HIS A 81 12.19 -21.45 -8.06
CA HIS A 81 11.67 -22.10 -9.27
C HIS A 81 10.65 -23.22 -9.01
N ARG A 82 10.50 -23.68 -7.77
CA ARG A 82 9.53 -24.74 -7.37
C ARG A 82 8.27 -24.18 -6.69
N ARG A 83 8.17 -22.85 -6.51
CA ARG A 83 7.07 -22.21 -5.78
C ARG A 83 5.84 -21.88 -6.66
N GLY A 84 5.96 -21.98 -7.98
CA GLY A 84 4.83 -21.73 -8.89
C GLY A 84 4.39 -20.27 -9.00
N ILE A 85 5.27 -19.33 -8.67
CA ILE A 85 5.00 -17.89 -8.65
C ILE A 85 5.54 -17.19 -9.90
N GLY A 86 4.94 -16.04 -10.26
CA GLY A 86 5.52 -15.02 -11.13
C GLY A 86 6.06 -13.87 -10.28
N MET A 87 7.14 -13.23 -10.72
CA MET A 87 7.71 -12.10 -9.99
C MET A 87 8.19 -11.01 -10.95
N VAL A 88 7.86 -9.76 -10.61
CA VAL A 88 8.40 -8.56 -11.24
C VAL A 88 9.20 -7.80 -10.17
N VAL A 89 10.48 -7.59 -10.44
CA VAL A 89 11.39 -6.82 -9.56
C VAL A 89 11.42 -5.36 -9.98
N GLN A 90 11.85 -4.49 -9.08
CA GLN A 90 11.85 -3.03 -9.21
C GLN A 90 12.48 -2.51 -10.52
N GLN A 91 13.53 -3.13 -11.03
CA GLN A 91 14.21 -2.72 -12.28
C GLN A 91 13.74 -3.53 -13.51
N TYR A 92 12.57 -4.18 -13.44
CA TYR A 92 11.99 -5.06 -14.49
C TYR A 92 12.86 -6.26 -14.87
N ALA A 93 14.18 -6.15 -14.79
CA ALA A 93 15.18 -7.19 -15.07
C ALA A 93 14.93 -7.96 -16.39
N LEU A 94 14.58 -7.22 -17.47
CA LEU A 94 14.50 -7.80 -18.79
C LEU A 94 15.91 -8.15 -19.29
N PHE A 95 16.01 -9.26 -20.04
CA PHE A 95 17.25 -9.67 -20.69
C PHE A 95 17.51 -8.74 -21.89
N PRO A 96 18.53 -7.86 -21.86
CA PRO A 96 18.68 -6.80 -22.87
C PRO A 96 19.07 -7.34 -24.25
N HIS A 97 19.63 -8.52 -24.30
CA HIS A 97 20.06 -9.23 -25.53
C HIS A 97 18.96 -10.11 -26.14
N LEU A 98 17.83 -10.29 -25.46
CA LEU A 98 16.68 -11.04 -25.94
C LEU A 98 15.58 -10.09 -26.44
N ARG A 99 14.86 -10.49 -27.49
CA ARG A 99 13.66 -9.78 -27.93
C ARG A 99 12.54 -9.90 -26.90
N VAL A 100 11.52 -9.07 -27.03
CA VAL A 100 10.33 -9.08 -26.14
C VAL A 100 9.72 -10.47 -26.04
N GLN A 101 9.43 -11.11 -27.19
CA GLN A 101 8.88 -12.46 -27.22
C GLN A 101 9.77 -13.50 -26.53
N ASP A 102 11.08 -13.38 -26.69
CA ASP A 102 12.07 -14.32 -26.11
C ASP A 102 12.22 -14.10 -24.61
N ASN A 103 12.10 -12.83 -24.14
CA ASN A 103 12.00 -12.51 -22.71
C ASN A 103 10.78 -13.20 -22.08
N VAL A 104 9.61 -13.12 -22.72
CA VAL A 104 8.38 -13.74 -22.23
C VAL A 104 8.47 -15.27 -22.27
N ALA A 105 9.06 -15.84 -23.33
CA ALA A 105 9.25 -17.27 -23.49
C ALA A 105 10.23 -17.88 -22.47
N PHE A 106 11.15 -17.09 -21.90
CA PHE A 106 12.26 -17.57 -21.09
C PHE A 106 11.82 -18.47 -19.93
N GLY A 107 10.82 -18.06 -19.17
CA GLY A 107 10.29 -18.81 -18.03
C GLY A 107 9.64 -20.14 -18.44
N LEU A 108 8.99 -20.17 -19.61
CA LEU A 108 8.39 -21.40 -20.18
C LEU A 108 9.46 -22.41 -20.56
N GLY A 109 10.53 -21.94 -21.23
CA GLY A 109 11.68 -22.79 -21.56
C GLY A 109 12.37 -23.36 -20.33
N ALA A 110 12.60 -22.54 -19.29
CA ALA A 110 13.21 -22.96 -18.02
C ALA A 110 12.37 -24.03 -17.29
N ARG A 111 11.04 -24.00 -17.43
CA ARG A 111 10.10 -24.99 -16.88
C ARG A 111 9.90 -26.22 -17.77
N LYS A 112 10.60 -26.29 -18.89
CA LYS A 112 10.46 -27.37 -19.90
C LYS A 112 9.01 -27.53 -20.38
N ALA A 113 8.29 -26.40 -20.57
CA ALA A 113 6.97 -26.43 -21.19
C ALA A 113 7.04 -27.05 -22.59
N ASP A 114 5.93 -27.60 -23.06
CA ASP A 114 5.85 -28.12 -24.43
C ASP A 114 6.21 -27.02 -25.43
N LYS A 115 7.19 -27.31 -26.26
CA LYS A 115 7.68 -26.38 -27.28
C LYS A 115 6.57 -25.93 -28.25
N ALA A 116 5.58 -26.78 -28.47
CA ALA A 116 4.43 -26.46 -29.34
C ALA A 116 3.49 -25.42 -28.70
N GLU A 117 3.40 -25.37 -27.36
CA GLU A 117 2.54 -24.43 -26.64
C GLU A 117 3.20 -23.06 -26.41
N ILE A 118 4.55 -22.98 -26.41
CA ILE A 118 5.25 -21.74 -26.08
C ILE A 118 4.83 -20.55 -26.91
N PRO A 119 4.72 -20.64 -28.27
CA PRO A 119 4.32 -19.48 -29.07
C PRO A 119 2.94 -18.95 -28.73
N ALA A 120 1.97 -19.82 -28.50
CA ALA A 120 0.60 -19.44 -28.15
C ALA A 120 0.55 -18.74 -26.79
N ARG A 121 1.24 -19.28 -25.77
CA ARG A 121 1.31 -18.67 -24.44
C ARG A 121 2.04 -17.31 -24.43
N VAL A 122 3.07 -17.15 -25.25
CA VAL A 122 3.79 -15.88 -25.42
C VAL A 122 2.86 -14.84 -26.06
N THR A 123 2.12 -15.22 -27.10
CA THR A 123 1.16 -14.33 -27.76
C THR A 123 0.06 -13.91 -26.79
N GLU A 124 -0.57 -14.85 -26.08
CA GLU A 124 -1.60 -14.61 -25.07
C GLU A 124 -1.10 -13.62 -24.00
N ALA A 125 0.10 -13.85 -23.44
CA ALA A 125 0.67 -13.01 -22.42
C ALA A 125 0.99 -11.58 -22.93
N LEU A 126 1.44 -11.44 -24.17
CA LEU A 126 1.72 -10.13 -24.79
C LEU A 126 0.44 -9.38 -25.15
N GLU A 127 -0.60 -10.07 -25.61
CA GLU A 127 -1.91 -9.49 -25.88
C GLU A 127 -2.55 -8.95 -24.59
N LEU A 128 -2.49 -9.74 -23.51
CA LEU A 128 -3.02 -9.36 -22.20
C LEU A 128 -2.47 -8.02 -21.69
N VAL A 129 -1.21 -7.71 -21.98
CA VAL A 129 -0.57 -6.45 -21.58
C VAL A 129 -0.47 -5.41 -22.72
N GLY A 130 -1.11 -5.65 -23.86
CA GLY A 130 -1.10 -4.74 -25.00
C GLY A 130 0.26 -4.59 -25.70
N MET A 131 1.12 -5.62 -25.64
CA MET A 131 2.50 -5.57 -26.17
C MET A 131 2.74 -6.48 -27.39
N ALA A 132 1.70 -7.09 -27.96
CA ALA A 132 1.83 -8.02 -29.10
C ALA A 132 2.56 -7.39 -30.31
N ALA A 133 2.25 -6.14 -30.66
CA ALA A 133 2.90 -5.41 -31.76
C ALA A 133 4.42 -5.18 -31.56
N TYR A 134 4.90 -5.30 -30.33
CA TYR A 134 6.30 -5.07 -29.96
C TYR A 134 7.10 -6.37 -29.78
N ALA A 135 6.53 -7.55 -30.09
CA ALA A 135 7.12 -8.86 -29.83
C ALA A 135 8.55 -9.03 -30.35
N ARG A 136 8.87 -8.42 -31.51
CA ARG A 136 10.18 -8.52 -32.19
C ARG A 136 11.20 -7.46 -31.75
N ARG A 137 10.80 -6.44 -30.95
CA ARG A 137 11.70 -5.40 -30.44
C ARG A 137 12.58 -5.91 -29.32
N TYR A 138 13.68 -5.17 -29.07
CA TYR A 138 14.54 -5.36 -27.91
C TYR A 138 14.12 -4.41 -26.77
N PRO A 139 14.43 -4.71 -25.50
CA PRO A 139 14.10 -3.85 -24.37
C PRO A 139 14.55 -2.39 -24.52
N ARG A 140 15.72 -2.14 -25.11
CA ARG A 140 16.25 -0.79 -25.36
C ARG A 140 15.39 0.06 -26.31
N GLU A 141 14.50 -0.55 -27.08
CA GLU A 141 13.61 0.11 -28.04
C GLU A 141 12.24 0.42 -27.42
N LEU A 142 12.08 0.17 -26.12
CA LEU A 142 10.84 0.33 -25.36
C LEU A 142 10.97 1.43 -24.32
N SER A 143 9.85 2.16 -24.09
CA SER A 143 9.75 3.05 -22.92
C SER A 143 9.74 2.26 -21.61
N GLY A 144 9.97 2.92 -20.47
CA GLY A 144 9.95 2.29 -19.14
C GLY A 144 8.63 1.57 -18.84
N GLY A 145 7.49 2.19 -19.14
CA GLY A 145 6.18 1.56 -18.97
C GLY A 145 5.96 0.35 -19.89
N GLN A 146 6.50 0.38 -21.13
CA GLN A 146 6.47 -0.76 -22.03
C GLN A 146 7.34 -1.91 -21.52
N GLN A 147 8.55 -1.60 -21.00
CA GLN A 147 9.42 -2.62 -20.39
C GLN A 147 8.74 -3.29 -19.18
N GLN A 148 8.05 -2.52 -18.37
CA GLN A 148 7.29 -3.03 -17.24
C GLN A 148 6.18 -3.98 -17.69
N ARG A 149 5.38 -3.60 -18.70
CA ARG A 149 4.34 -4.49 -19.27
C ARG A 149 4.94 -5.80 -19.77
N VAL A 150 6.09 -5.76 -20.44
CA VAL A 150 6.80 -6.98 -20.87
C VAL A 150 7.26 -7.83 -19.67
N ALA A 151 7.73 -7.21 -18.59
CA ALA A 151 8.11 -7.93 -17.37
C ALA A 151 6.90 -8.62 -16.72
N ILE A 152 5.74 -7.96 -16.71
CA ILE A 152 4.47 -8.54 -16.24
C ILE A 152 4.07 -9.70 -17.16
N ALA A 153 4.09 -9.54 -18.49
CA ALA A 153 3.81 -10.61 -19.44
C ALA A 153 4.71 -11.83 -19.21
N ARG A 154 6.01 -11.62 -19.01
CA ARG A 154 6.98 -12.67 -18.67
C ARG A 154 6.59 -13.43 -17.40
N ALA A 155 6.15 -12.70 -16.36
CA ALA A 155 5.72 -13.30 -15.12
C ALA A 155 4.39 -14.06 -15.25
N LEU A 156 3.47 -13.61 -16.11
CA LEU A 156 2.16 -14.22 -16.34
C LEU A 156 2.20 -15.41 -17.32
N ALA A 157 3.14 -15.43 -18.28
CA ALA A 157 3.24 -16.48 -19.31
C ALA A 157 3.32 -17.90 -18.73
N ILE A 158 3.90 -18.03 -17.53
CA ILE A 158 3.99 -19.32 -16.83
C ILE A 158 2.71 -19.72 -16.09
N ARG A 159 1.62 -18.91 -16.20
CA ARG A 159 0.32 -19.07 -15.51
C ARG A 159 0.50 -19.31 -14.01
N PRO A 160 1.07 -18.36 -13.28
CA PRO A 160 1.27 -18.50 -11.84
C PRO A 160 -0.04 -18.36 -11.08
N GLY A 161 -0.20 -19.06 -9.94
CA GLY A 161 -1.30 -18.79 -9.00
C GLY A 161 -1.06 -17.55 -8.15
N VAL A 162 0.20 -17.08 -8.07
CA VAL A 162 0.61 -15.90 -7.30
C VAL A 162 1.55 -15.04 -8.12
N LEU A 163 1.28 -13.73 -8.18
CA LEU A 163 2.12 -12.71 -8.80
C LEU A 163 2.71 -11.81 -7.71
N LEU A 164 4.02 -11.67 -7.68
CA LEU A 164 4.74 -10.81 -6.75
C LEU A 164 5.26 -9.57 -7.49
N LEU A 165 4.93 -8.38 -6.99
CA LEU A 165 5.33 -7.10 -7.59
C LEU A 165 6.12 -6.28 -6.56
N ASP A 166 7.44 -6.11 -6.78
CA ASP A 166 8.35 -5.39 -5.88
C ASP A 166 8.56 -3.97 -6.40
N GLU A 167 7.83 -2.99 -5.87
CA GLU A 167 7.84 -1.56 -6.25
C GLU A 167 7.81 -1.33 -7.78
N PRO A 168 6.85 -1.96 -8.50
CA PRO A 168 6.91 -2.01 -9.95
C PRO A 168 6.78 -0.65 -10.63
N LEU A 169 6.21 0.36 -9.97
CA LEU A 169 5.96 1.69 -10.54
C LEU A 169 6.96 2.76 -10.10
N SER A 170 7.94 2.41 -9.25
CA SER A 170 8.87 3.37 -8.65
C SER A 170 9.78 4.11 -9.65
N ALA A 171 10.05 3.50 -10.81
CA ALA A 171 10.89 4.06 -11.86
C ALA A 171 10.11 4.90 -12.91
N LEU A 172 8.79 5.04 -12.76
CA LEU A 172 7.92 5.77 -13.71
C LEU A 172 7.63 7.19 -13.24
N ASP A 173 7.49 8.11 -14.21
CA ASP A 173 6.92 9.43 -13.93
C ASP A 173 5.43 9.35 -13.53
N ALA A 174 4.88 10.46 -13.03
CA ALA A 174 3.52 10.50 -12.48
C ALA A 174 2.44 10.12 -13.49
N GLN A 175 2.58 10.53 -14.76
CA GLN A 175 1.59 10.26 -15.80
C GLN A 175 1.59 8.78 -16.20
N LEU A 176 2.78 8.22 -16.44
CA LEU A 176 2.93 6.80 -16.75
C LEU A 176 2.51 5.93 -15.58
N ARG A 177 2.80 6.33 -14.34
CA ARG A 177 2.37 5.63 -13.12
C ARG A 177 0.85 5.52 -13.03
N SER A 178 0.12 6.63 -13.24
CA SER A 178 -1.35 6.63 -13.22
C SER A 178 -1.94 5.69 -14.29
N GLY A 179 -1.41 5.73 -15.52
CA GLY A 179 -1.83 4.82 -16.57
C GLY A 179 -1.56 3.34 -16.24
N MET A 180 -0.42 3.05 -15.61
CA MET A 180 -0.06 1.69 -15.20
C MET A 180 -0.91 1.16 -14.04
N LEU A 181 -1.33 2.01 -13.10
CA LEU A 181 -2.28 1.61 -12.06
C LEU A 181 -3.62 1.16 -12.64
N THR A 182 -4.14 1.93 -13.60
CA THR A 182 -5.37 1.56 -14.32
C THR A 182 -5.21 0.22 -15.06
N GLU A 183 -4.05 0.00 -15.66
CA GLU A 183 -3.74 -1.25 -16.38
C GLU A 183 -3.62 -2.45 -15.42
N LEU A 184 -2.94 -2.29 -14.27
CA LEU A 184 -2.84 -3.34 -13.26
C LEU A 184 -4.21 -3.70 -12.67
N ALA A 185 -5.07 -2.69 -12.43
CA ALA A 185 -6.44 -2.92 -11.99
C ALA A 185 -7.29 -3.65 -13.05
N ARG A 186 -7.05 -3.39 -14.36
CA ARG A 186 -7.68 -4.13 -15.46
C ARG A 186 -7.20 -5.59 -15.47
N LEU A 187 -5.89 -5.80 -15.41
CA LEU A 187 -5.28 -7.13 -15.41
C LEU A 187 -5.77 -7.98 -14.23
N HIS A 188 -5.92 -7.41 -13.06
CA HIS A 188 -6.48 -8.13 -11.90
C HIS A 188 -7.89 -8.63 -12.17
N ARG A 189 -8.76 -7.80 -12.77
CA ARG A 189 -10.14 -8.22 -13.14
C ARG A 189 -10.17 -9.31 -14.21
N GLU A 190 -9.21 -9.33 -15.13
CA GLU A 190 -9.09 -10.35 -16.16
C GLU A 190 -8.48 -11.66 -15.66
N LEU A 191 -7.81 -11.63 -14.50
CA LEU A 191 -7.12 -12.76 -13.90
C LEU A 191 -7.61 -13.03 -12.45
N PRO A 192 -8.92 -13.34 -12.26
CA PRO A 192 -9.52 -13.44 -10.93
C PRO A 192 -8.94 -14.57 -10.07
N ASP A 193 -8.27 -15.55 -10.68
CA ASP A 193 -7.66 -16.67 -9.96
C ASP A 193 -6.21 -16.39 -9.52
N VAL A 194 -5.63 -15.25 -9.91
CA VAL A 194 -4.23 -14.88 -9.58
C VAL A 194 -4.21 -13.94 -8.38
N SER A 195 -3.67 -14.42 -7.26
CA SER A 195 -3.42 -13.55 -6.11
C SER A 195 -2.19 -12.67 -6.36
N ILE A 196 -2.27 -11.41 -5.98
CA ILE A 196 -1.18 -10.43 -6.16
C ILE A 196 -0.68 -9.95 -4.82
N LEU A 197 0.62 -10.07 -4.56
CA LEU A 197 1.30 -9.40 -3.46
C LEU A 197 2.09 -8.22 -4.03
N TYR A 198 1.64 -7.01 -3.71
CA TYR A 198 2.14 -5.75 -4.25
C TYR A 198 2.90 -4.97 -3.18
N VAL A 199 4.19 -4.72 -3.37
CA VAL A 199 5.00 -3.90 -2.47
C VAL A 199 5.07 -2.48 -2.99
N THR A 200 4.76 -1.50 -2.15
CA THR A 200 4.91 -0.09 -2.47
C THR A 200 5.17 0.75 -1.21
N HIS A 201 5.73 1.93 -1.39
CA HIS A 201 5.77 3.00 -0.38
C HIS A 201 4.81 4.14 -0.74
N ASP A 202 4.16 4.08 -1.90
CA ASP A 202 3.19 5.08 -2.36
C ASP A 202 1.78 4.71 -1.87
N GLN A 203 1.18 5.62 -1.10
CA GLN A 203 -0.17 5.42 -0.55
C GLN A 203 -1.25 5.41 -1.63
N VAL A 204 -1.09 6.24 -2.68
CA VAL A 204 -2.07 6.34 -3.76
C VAL A 204 -2.13 5.01 -4.54
N GLU A 205 -0.98 4.39 -4.79
CA GLU A 205 -0.90 3.08 -5.41
C GLU A 205 -1.67 2.03 -4.59
N ALA A 206 -1.35 1.94 -3.28
CA ALA A 206 -1.99 0.97 -2.39
C ALA A 206 -3.51 1.21 -2.26
N LEU A 207 -3.93 2.47 -2.05
CA LEU A 207 -5.35 2.83 -1.92
C LEU A 207 -6.16 2.62 -3.20
N THR A 208 -5.51 2.67 -4.38
CA THR A 208 -6.18 2.55 -5.69
C THR A 208 -6.30 1.10 -6.15
N LEU A 209 -5.27 0.29 -5.90
CA LEU A 209 -5.15 -1.04 -6.50
C LEU A 209 -5.57 -2.18 -5.57
N ALA A 210 -5.34 -2.04 -4.26
CA ALA A 210 -5.45 -3.17 -3.35
C ALA A 210 -6.87 -3.43 -2.87
N ASP A 211 -7.24 -4.71 -2.76
CA ASP A 211 -8.44 -5.16 -2.03
C ASP A 211 -8.23 -4.99 -0.52
N ARG A 212 -7.02 -5.32 -0.04
CA ARG A 212 -6.57 -5.07 1.33
C ARG A 212 -5.14 -4.58 1.36
N ILE A 213 -4.82 -3.79 2.37
CA ILE A 213 -3.49 -3.24 2.62
C ILE A 213 -2.99 -3.75 3.97
N ALA A 214 -1.77 -4.26 3.98
CA ALA A 214 -1.02 -4.57 5.19
C ALA A 214 -0.01 -3.44 5.44
N VAL A 215 -0.24 -2.66 6.50
CA VAL A 215 0.62 -1.53 6.88
C VAL A 215 1.76 -2.04 7.75
N MET A 216 2.99 -1.86 7.29
CA MET A 216 4.19 -2.34 7.95
C MET A 216 5.04 -1.19 8.51
N ASP A 217 5.54 -1.36 9.72
CA ASP A 217 6.51 -0.46 10.34
C ASP A 217 7.46 -1.24 11.25
N ARG A 218 8.75 -0.87 11.21
CA ARG A 218 9.79 -1.45 12.08
C ARG A 218 9.71 -2.98 12.15
N ALA A 219 9.74 -3.61 10.98
CA ALA A 219 9.71 -5.06 10.78
C ALA A 219 8.40 -5.78 11.18
N ARG A 220 7.36 -5.06 11.60
CA ARG A 220 6.09 -5.63 12.08
C ARG A 220 4.89 -5.17 11.27
N LEU A 221 3.87 -6.01 11.21
CA LEU A 221 2.53 -5.64 10.76
C LEU A 221 1.88 -4.75 11.83
N ARG A 222 1.46 -3.54 11.45
CA ARG A 222 0.79 -2.59 12.35
C ARG A 222 -0.72 -2.62 12.22
N ASP A 223 -1.19 -2.79 10.98
CA ASP A 223 -2.61 -2.80 10.68
C ASP A 223 -2.85 -3.53 9.36
N CYS A 224 -4.05 -4.10 9.19
CA CYS A 224 -4.45 -4.74 7.94
C CYS A 224 -5.96 -4.62 7.76
N GLY A 225 -6.39 -4.14 6.60
CA GLY A 225 -7.79 -3.95 6.28
C GLY A 225 -7.99 -3.46 4.85
N THR A 226 -9.24 -3.22 4.47
CA THR A 226 -9.55 -2.57 3.19
C THR A 226 -9.02 -1.13 3.17
N PRO A 227 -8.74 -0.56 1.98
CA PRO A 227 -8.32 0.83 1.86
C PRO A 227 -9.22 1.81 2.63
N GLN A 228 -10.54 1.60 2.56
CA GLN A 228 -11.52 2.46 3.24
C GLN A 228 -11.46 2.32 4.77
N GLU A 229 -11.31 1.10 5.29
CA GLU A 229 -11.18 0.85 6.73
C GLU A 229 -9.93 1.54 7.29
N LEU A 230 -8.76 1.32 6.66
CA LEU A 230 -7.50 1.90 7.11
C LEU A 230 -7.48 3.43 7.02
N TYR A 231 -8.20 4.02 6.05
CA TYR A 231 -8.31 5.46 5.92
C TYR A 231 -9.31 6.05 6.93
N ARG A 232 -10.50 5.45 7.07
CA ARG A 232 -11.58 5.97 7.91
C ARG A 232 -11.49 5.55 9.37
N ARG A 233 -11.04 4.31 9.63
CA ARG A 233 -10.99 3.69 10.96
C ARG A 233 -9.65 2.99 11.21
N PRO A 234 -8.52 3.72 11.14
CA PRO A 234 -7.21 3.14 11.38
C PRO A 234 -7.14 2.59 12.81
N ARG A 235 -6.52 1.44 13.02
CA ARG A 235 -6.41 0.80 14.35
C ARG A 235 -5.21 1.26 15.15
N THR A 236 -4.26 1.98 14.52
CA THR A 236 -3.06 2.50 15.19
C THR A 236 -2.81 3.95 14.79
N GLU A 237 -2.21 4.74 15.68
CA GLU A 237 -1.79 6.12 15.38
C GLU A 237 -0.82 6.15 14.19
N PHE A 238 0.05 5.13 14.11
CA PHE A 238 0.94 4.98 12.97
C PHE A 238 0.17 4.88 11.66
N THR A 239 -0.85 4.01 11.59
CA THR A 239 -1.69 3.87 10.39
C THR A 239 -2.42 5.17 10.08
N ALA A 240 -3.00 5.84 11.08
CA ALA A 240 -3.70 7.11 10.92
C ALA A 240 -2.79 8.21 10.35
N SER A 241 -1.57 8.32 10.88
CA SER A 241 -0.56 9.28 10.44
C SER A 241 0.01 8.91 9.06
N PHE A 242 0.33 7.63 8.84
CA PHE A 242 0.97 7.16 7.61
C PHE A 242 -0.02 7.10 6.45
N VAL A 243 -1.24 6.58 6.64
CA VAL A 243 -2.28 6.51 5.61
C VAL A 243 -3.15 7.76 5.66
N GLY A 244 -2.93 8.69 4.71
CA GLY A 244 -3.72 9.93 4.60
C GLY A 244 -3.29 11.07 5.53
N ASN A 245 -2.11 10.95 6.18
CA ASN A 245 -1.41 12.06 6.86
C ASN A 245 -2.25 12.81 7.91
N ALA A 246 -3.03 12.07 8.73
CA ALA A 246 -3.95 12.64 9.71
C ALA A 246 -3.26 13.59 10.72
N ASN A 247 -4.04 14.51 11.26
CA ASN A 247 -3.75 15.18 12.50
C ASN A 247 -4.05 14.21 13.64
N LEU A 248 -3.13 14.09 14.59
CA LEU A 248 -3.27 13.30 15.81
C LEU A 248 -3.25 14.28 16.98
N LEU A 249 -4.43 14.59 17.53
CA LEU A 249 -4.59 15.58 18.57
C LEU A 249 -4.80 14.88 19.93
N PRO A 250 -3.97 15.14 20.94
CA PRO A 250 -4.16 14.58 22.26
C PRO A 250 -5.39 15.24 22.91
N VAL A 251 -6.36 14.43 23.32
CA VAL A 251 -7.63 14.93 23.89
C VAL A 251 -7.95 14.22 25.21
N THR A 252 -8.76 14.87 26.03
CA THR A 252 -9.42 14.27 27.17
C THR A 252 -10.89 14.07 26.86
N VAL A 253 -11.42 12.88 27.10
CA VAL A 253 -12.84 12.60 26.85
C VAL A 253 -13.66 13.22 27.96
N ALA A 254 -14.57 14.16 27.57
CA ALA A 254 -15.44 14.84 28.51
C ALA A 254 -16.78 14.10 28.71
N GLU A 255 -17.48 14.42 29.78
CA GLU A 255 -18.88 14.07 29.95
C GLU A 255 -19.75 15.32 29.65
N PRO A 256 -20.87 15.17 28.91
CA PRO A 256 -21.49 13.93 28.41
C PRO A 256 -20.73 13.33 27.21
N ALA A 257 -20.96 12.02 26.95
CA ALA A 257 -20.41 11.33 25.78
C ALA A 257 -20.66 12.07 24.47
N GLY A 258 -19.65 12.10 23.58
CA GLY A 258 -19.69 12.88 22.34
C GLY A 258 -18.98 14.23 22.43
N THR A 259 -18.24 14.48 23.51
CA THR A 259 -17.43 15.69 23.69
C THR A 259 -16.02 15.30 24.11
N VAL A 260 -15.02 15.95 23.53
CA VAL A 260 -13.61 15.85 23.94
C VAL A 260 -13.04 17.23 24.19
N GLU A 261 -12.08 17.33 25.07
CA GLU A 261 -11.36 18.58 25.36
C GLU A 261 -10.00 18.56 24.65
N PHE A 262 -9.74 19.61 23.87
CA PHE A 262 -8.46 19.86 23.21
C PHE A 262 -8.08 21.33 23.40
N ALA A 263 -6.86 21.62 23.87
CA ALA A 263 -6.35 22.98 24.09
C ALA A 263 -7.32 23.86 24.89
N GLY A 264 -7.93 23.31 25.94
CA GLY A 264 -8.90 24.02 26.80
C GLY A 264 -10.26 24.31 26.15
N ARG A 265 -10.56 23.73 24.98
CA ARG A 265 -11.84 23.86 24.29
C ARG A 265 -12.55 22.53 24.13
N ALA A 266 -13.85 22.54 24.30
CA ALA A 266 -14.71 21.39 24.09
C ALA A 266 -15.01 21.24 22.59
N LEU A 267 -14.74 20.06 22.04
CA LEU A 267 -15.04 19.68 20.65
C LEU A 267 -16.13 18.60 20.65
N ALA A 268 -17.16 18.82 19.84
CA ALA A 268 -18.17 17.79 19.61
C ALA A 268 -17.60 16.71 18.68
N VAL A 269 -17.69 15.46 19.11
CA VAL A 269 -17.22 14.30 18.34
C VAL A 269 -18.33 13.23 18.30
N PRO A 270 -18.37 12.38 17.26
CA PRO A 270 -19.28 11.24 17.26
C PRO A 270 -19.08 10.40 18.53
N THR A 271 -20.16 9.92 19.12
CA THR A 271 -20.13 9.08 20.31
C THR A 271 -19.29 7.83 20.08
N GLY A 272 -18.15 7.75 20.77
CA GLY A 272 -17.24 6.62 20.74
C GLY A 272 -17.36 5.76 22.00
N SER A 273 -16.67 4.64 22.02
CA SER A 273 -16.66 3.67 23.13
C SER A 273 -15.65 4.02 24.26
N VAL A 274 -15.16 5.26 24.31
CA VAL A 274 -14.15 5.68 25.29
C VAL A 274 -14.83 6.29 26.52
N ALA A 275 -14.43 5.83 27.73
CA ALA A 275 -14.99 6.31 28.99
C ALA A 275 -14.60 7.77 29.25
N GLY A 276 -15.50 8.55 29.89
CA GLY A 276 -15.21 9.91 30.33
C GLY A 276 -13.99 9.97 31.24
N GLY A 277 -13.23 11.08 31.16
CA GLY A 277 -11.98 11.28 31.91
C GLY A 277 -10.76 10.57 31.33
N ALA A 278 -10.88 9.73 30.31
CA ALA A 278 -9.75 9.06 29.69
C ALA A 278 -9.01 9.99 28.71
N THR A 279 -7.68 9.86 28.64
CA THR A 279 -6.88 10.46 27.58
C THR A 279 -7.01 9.62 26.30
N ALA A 280 -7.16 10.29 25.17
CA ALA A 280 -7.31 9.67 23.86
C ALA A 280 -6.59 10.50 22.80
N THR A 281 -6.42 9.94 21.60
CA THR A 281 -5.94 10.67 20.43
C THR A 281 -7.08 10.88 19.43
N LEU A 282 -7.37 12.13 19.10
CA LEU A 282 -8.34 12.51 18.10
C LEU A 282 -7.68 12.49 16.72
N CYS A 283 -8.19 11.65 15.80
CA CYS A 283 -7.69 11.54 14.44
C CYS A 283 -8.52 12.40 13.49
N VAL A 284 -7.92 13.45 12.92
CA VAL A 284 -8.59 14.38 12.00
C VAL A 284 -7.86 14.43 10.67
N ARG A 285 -8.55 14.12 9.58
CA ARG A 285 -7.98 14.22 8.23
C ARG A 285 -7.80 15.67 7.80
N PRO A 286 -6.65 16.06 7.18
CA PRO A 286 -6.39 17.46 6.82
C PRO A 286 -7.44 18.10 5.92
N HIS A 287 -8.08 17.35 5.02
CA HIS A 287 -9.12 17.84 4.12
C HIS A 287 -10.48 18.06 4.81
N LEU A 288 -10.63 17.57 6.06
CA LEU A 288 -11.82 17.81 6.91
C LEU A 288 -11.61 19.03 7.83
N VAL A 289 -10.41 19.62 7.82
CA VAL A 289 -10.12 20.85 8.53
C VAL A 289 -10.36 22.01 7.54
N GLY A 290 -11.41 22.78 7.77
CA GLY A 290 -11.74 23.99 7.00
C GLY A 290 -11.26 25.26 7.69
N LEU A 291 -11.49 26.42 7.05
CA LEU A 291 -11.29 27.75 7.60
C LEU A 291 -12.66 28.37 7.82
N GLY A 292 -12.88 29.01 8.97
CA GLY A 292 -14.11 29.70 9.30
C GLY A 292 -14.76 29.21 10.59
N ASP A 293 -15.90 29.84 10.95
CA ASP A 293 -16.67 29.54 12.14
C ASP A 293 -17.37 28.19 12.06
N GLY A 294 -17.40 27.48 13.17
CA GLY A 294 -18.08 26.19 13.27
C GLY A 294 -18.19 25.69 14.70
N PRO A 295 -18.96 24.61 14.94
CA PRO A 295 -19.17 24.07 16.30
C PRO A 295 -17.87 23.58 16.96
N ASN A 296 -16.86 23.29 16.16
CA ASN A 296 -15.54 22.83 16.61
C ASN A 296 -14.43 23.82 16.22
N ALA A 297 -14.73 25.11 16.16
CA ALA A 297 -13.75 26.12 15.81
C ALA A 297 -12.62 26.22 16.84
N LEU A 298 -11.39 26.23 16.37
CA LEU A 298 -10.17 26.39 17.16
C LEU A 298 -9.42 27.62 16.67
N ALA A 299 -9.09 28.54 17.58
CA ALA A 299 -8.23 29.67 17.25
C ALA A 299 -6.77 29.19 17.14
N GLY A 300 -6.05 29.67 16.13
CA GLY A 300 -4.65 29.32 15.94
C GLY A 300 -3.92 30.30 15.04
N THR A 301 -2.62 30.22 15.00
CA THR A 301 -1.74 31.08 14.19
C THR A 301 -1.20 30.31 12.99
N VAL A 302 -1.27 30.87 11.79
CA VAL A 302 -0.72 30.28 10.59
C VAL A 302 0.82 30.27 10.67
N ALA A 303 1.39 29.09 10.80
CA ALA A 303 2.84 28.88 10.87
C ALA A 303 3.48 28.66 9.50
N GLU A 304 2.74 28.08 8.55
CA GLU A 304 3.28 27.76 7.23
C GLU A 304 2.13 27.59 6.22
N VAL A 305 2.37 28.04 4.99
CA VAL A 305 1.46 27.84 3.84
C VAL A 305 2.24 27.18 2.71
N GLN A 306 1.76 26.04 2.24
CA GLN A 306 2.33 25.32 1.11
C GLN A 306 1.32 25.22 -0.04
N TRP A 307 1.62 25.79 -1.19
CA TRP A 307 0.82 25.56 -2.38
C TRP A 307 1.10 24.18 -2.99
N ARG A 308 0.05 23.42 -3.27
CA ARG A 308 0.12 22.05 -3.80
C ARG A 308 -0.64 21.88 -5.12
N GLY A 309 -0.61 22.91 -5.96
CA GLY A 309 -1.36 22.94 -7.22
C GLY A 309 -2.84 23.26 -6.98
N SER A 310 -3.71 22.27 -6.90
CA SER A 310 -5.15 22.46 -6.68
C SER A 310 -5.58 22.73 -5.23
N THR A 311 -4.63 22.66 -4.29
CA THR A 311 -4.90 22.85 -2.85
C THR A 311 -3.76 23.62 -2.21
N HIS A 312 -4.08 24.27 -1.08
CA HIS A 312 -3.11 24.84 -0.15
C HIS A 312 -3.10 23.96 1.10
N ARG A 313 -1.91 23.53 1.56
CA ARG A 313 -1.75 22.97 2.89
C ARG A 313 -1.31 24.07 3.83
N LEU A 314 -2.14 24.31 4.83
CA LEU A 314 -1.85 25.20 5.94
C LEU A 314 -1.33 24.36 7.12
N TYR A 315 -0.35 24.91 7.82
CA TYR A 315 0.05 24.43 9.13
C TYR A 315 -0.29 25.53 10.13
N VAL A 316 -1.18 25.21 11.03
CA VAL A 316 -1.69 26.16 12.04
C VAL A 316 -1.25 25.69 13.42
N ASP A 317 -0.66 26.59 14.18
CA ASP A 317 -0.33 26.34 15.57
C ASP A 317 -1.56 26.66 16.42
N VAL A 318 -2.06 25.65 17.12
CA VAL A 318 -3.19 25.74 18.04
C VAL A 318 -2.65 25.33 19.42
N ASP A 319 -2.35 26.30 20.27
CA ASP A 319 -1.82 26.07 21.63
C ASP A 319 -0.60 25.12 21.68
N GLY A 320 0.37 25.36 20.79
CA GLY A 320 1.58 24.54 20.66
C GLY A 320 1.39 23.23 19.89
N HIS A 321 0.20 22.95 19.38
CA HIS A 321 -0.08 21.79 18.53
C HIS A 321 -0.19 22.17 17.07
N ARG A 322 0.60 21.54 16.22
CA ARG A 322 0.61 21.82 14.77
C ARG A 322 -0.50 21.06 14.04
N VAL A 323 -1.53 21.76 13.59
CA VAL A 323 -2.69 21.23 12.87
C VAL A 323 -2.52 21.50 11.37
N LYS A 324 -2.74 20.47 10.55
CA LYS A 324 -2.72 20.55 9.07
C LYS A 324 -4.13 20.70 8.54
N ALA A 325 -4.32 21.68 7.61
CA ALA A 325 -5.54 21.84 6.86
C ALA A 325 -5.25 21.82 5.35
N ASP A 326 -6.00 21.04 4.57
CA ASP A 326 -5.91 21.02 3.11
C ASP A 326 -7.12 21.77 2.54
N VAL A 327 -6.89 23.01 2.08
CA VAL A 327 -7.92 23.92 1.58
C VAL A 327 -7.83 24.02 0.05
N ARG A 328 -8.94 23.86 -0.67
CA ARG A 328 -8.96 23.88 -2.14
C ARG A 328 -8.81 25.29 -2.72
N GLU A 329 -9.47 26.27 -2.12
CA GLU A 329 -9.43 27.66 -2.58
C GLU A 329 -9.17 28.58 -1.40
N LEU A 330 -8.16 29.42 -1.51
CA LEU A 330 -7.94 30.55 -0.62
C LEU A 330 -8.28 31.81 -1.41
N ARG A 331 -9.32 32.55 -0.99
CA ARG A 331 -9.66 33.86 -1.59
C ARG A 331 -8.56 34.89 -1.34
N VAL A 332 -7.86 34.75 -0.22
CA VAL A 332 -6.68 35.53 0.15
C VAL A 332 -5.65 34.53 0.74
N THR A 333 -4.40 34.57 0.29
CA THR A 333 -3.34 33.76 0.90
C THR A 333 -2.97 34.40 2.25
N PRO A 334 -3.11 33.68 3.38
CA PRO A 334 -2.76 34.22 4.69
C PRO A 334 -1.24 34.50 4.75
N ALA A 335 -0.85 35.61 5.38
CA ALA A 335 0.53 35.88 5.69
C ALA A 335 0.98 35.05 6.91
N LEU A 336 2.29 34.77 6.98
CA LEU A 336 2.88 34.15 8.16
C LEU A 336 2.69 35.05 9.38
N GLY A 337 2.10 34.51 10.45
CA GLY A 337 1.85 35.25 11.67
C GLY A 337 0.49 35.95 11.74
N ASP A 338 -0.36 35.84 10.71
CA ASP A 338 -1.73 36.38 10.77
C ASP A 338 -2.52 35.68 11.87
N ALA A 339 -2.85 36.46 12.92
CA ALA A 339 -3.68 36.01 14.03
C ALA A 339 -5.18 36.13 13.75
N ASP A 340 -5.57 36.87 12.69
CA ASP A 340 -6.96 37.08 12.28
C ASP A 340 -7.63 35.94 11.55
N TRP A 341 -6.92 34.83 11.36
CA TRP A 341 -7.52 33.56 10.91
C TRP A 341 -8.03 32.77 12.12
N SER A 342 -8.89 33.44 12.88
CA SER A 342 -9.35 32.98 14.18
C SER A 342 -10.26 31.76 14.15
N ASP A 343 -10.65 31.25 12.96
CA ASP A 343 -11.64 30.19 12.91
C ASP A 343 -11.22 29.08 11.94
N ILE A 344 -10.44 28.13 12.44
CA ILE A 344 -10.35 26.81 11.83
C ILE A 344 -11.61 26.06 12.26
N GLY A 345 -12.70 26.23 11.50
CA GLY A 345 -13.86 25.38 11.62
C GLY A 345 -13.47 23.96 11.19
N ALA A 346 -13.08 23.14 12.15
CA ALA A 346 -13.05 21.71 11.90
C ALA A 346 -14.49 21.26 11.72
N HIS A 347 -15.00 21.23 10.48
CA HIS A 347 -16.14 20.42 10.15
C HIS A 347 -15.71 18.97 10.39
N LEU A 348 -15.87 18.53 11.62
CA LEU A 348 -15.81 17.14 12.01
C LEU A 348 -17.08 16.44 11.54
N ASP A 349 -17.32 16.46 10.22
CA ASP A 349 -18.30 15.57 9.63
C ASP A 349 -17.69 14.18 9.64
N THR A 350 -18.14 13.45 10.68
CA THR A 350 -18.18 11.99 10.74
C THR A 350 -16.85 11.26 10.58
N TYR A 351 -16.48 10.55 11.60
CA TYR A 351 -15.44 9.53 11.83
C TYR A 351 -14.25 10.02 12.66
N VAL A 352 -14.53 10.22 13.94
CA VAL A 352 -13.51 10.32 14.96
C VAL A 352 -13.63 9.06 15.84
N ASP A 353 -12.76 8.09 15.63
CA ASP A 353 -12.51 7.08 16.63
C ASP A 353 -11.52 7.65 17.66
N ALA A 354 -11.99 7.90 18.89
CA ALA A 354 -11.10 8.22 20.00
C ALA A 354 -10.31 6.96 20.37
N TRP A 355 -9.00 7.00 20.18
CA TRP A 355 -8.09 5.89 20.45
C TRP A 355 -7.65 5.91 21.90
N LYS A 356 -7.77 4.78 22.61
CA LYS A 356 -7.05 4.58 23.85
C LYS A 356 -5.57 4.48 23.51
N SER A 357 -4.76 5.37 24.06
CA SER A 357 -3.33 5.18 24.12
C SER A 357 -3.09 3.90 24.94
N ALA A 358 -2.62 2.85 24.30
CA ALA A 358 -2.13 1.67 24.97
C ALA A 358 -0.78 2.03 25.62
N THR A 359 -0.82 2.73 26.73
CA THR A 359 0.26 2.76 27.71
C THR A 359 0.05 1.55 28.61
N GLY A 360 0.86 0.53 28.42
CA GLY A 360 0.85 -0.55 29.41
C GLY A 360 1.44 -1.85 28.88
N SER A 361 2.71 -2.04 29.25
CA SER A 361 3.53 -3.26 29.36
C SER A 361 3.82 -4.06 28.11
#